data_bf5590fa783d86d7dcf9c20fd7d9f6ea
#
_entry.id   bf5590fa783d86d7dcf9c20fd7d9f6ea
#
_cell.length_a   1.000
_cell.length_b   1.000
_cell.length_c   1.000
_cell.angle_alpha   90.00
_cell.angle_beta   90.00
_cell.angle_gamma   90.00
#
_symmetry.space_group_name_H-M   'P 1'
#
loop_
_entity.id
_entity.type
_entity.pdbx_description
1 polymer ?
#
loop_
_entity_poly.entity_id
_entity_poly.type
_entity_poly.pdbx_seq_one_letter_code
_entity_poly.pdbx_strand_id
1 'polypeptide(L)'
;YGYNIRSWTRSISGSLFNQTLYYQDQLEGNTPCYNGNISSVLWKAGPSNNESGYRFTYDGLNRMKNAIYGETNSLSVNPNRFNEQITAYDKKGNILGLLRYGQTSSSEYGLIDNLNLTYDGNQLQAVKDNATHSVFGNGMEFKDGANQTIEYAYDKNGNLTKDLNKKIAVIQYNLLNLPSQVIFVDGNVIEYEYGSDGRKLRTAHVINGVTSITDYCGNAIYENGSLKMLLNEA
;
A
#
# COMPACT_ATOMS: atom_id res chain seq x y z
N TYR A 1 7.56 15.05 18.13
CA TYR A 1 7.18 15.63 16.84
C TYR A 1 7.68 17.07 16.77
N GLY A 2 8.28 17.45 15.63
CA GLY A 2 8.61 18.82 15.26
C GLY A 2 7.73 19.29 14.11
N TYR A 3 7.33 20.56 14.12
CA TYR A 3 6.47 21.17 13.11
C TYR A 3 7.11 22.43 12.54
N ASN A 4 6.73 22.78 11.32
CA ASN A 4 7.06 24.08 10.75
C ASN A 4 6.00 25.14 11.11
N ILE A 5 6.19 26.39 10.68
CA ILE A 5 5.28 27.51 10.96
C ILE A 5 3.86 27.33 10.38
N ARG A 6 3.65 26.37 9.49
CA ARG A 6 2.35 26.03 8.90
C ARG A 6 1.72 24.80 9.57
N SER A 7 2.28 24.36 10.72
CA SER A 7 1.87 23.16 11.47
C SER A 7 2.03 21.85 10.68
N TRP A 8 2.86 21.84 9.63
CA TRP A 8 3.20 20.58 8.95
C TRP A 8 4.28 19.85 9.72
N THR A 9 4.12 18.54 9.87
CA THR A 9 5.13 17.70 10.52
C THR A 9 6.46 17.80 9.78
N ARG A 10 7.51 18.18 10.49
CA ARG A 10 8.86 18.30 9.95
C ARG A 10 9.77 17.16 10.44
N SER A 11 9.57 16.71 11.67
CA SER A 11 10.37 15.62 12.23
C SER A 11 9.57 14.78 13.21
N ILE A 12 9.95 13.52 13.26
CA ILE A 12 9.57 12.55 14.28
C ILE A 12 10.87 12.04 14.87
N SER A 13 11.03 12.08 16.19
CA SER A 13 12.23 11.60 16.86
C SER A 13 11.89 10.64 17.98
N GLY A 14 12.54 9.48 18.00
CA GLY A 14 12.39 8.44 18.99
C GLY A 14 13.64 7.56 19.05
N SER A 15 13.71 6.67 20.04
CA SER A 15 14.84 5.76 20.19
C SER A 15 14.95 4.71 19.09
N LEU A 16 13.82 4.31 18.49
CA LEU A 16 13.75 3.24 17.49
C LEU A 16 13.46 3.75 16.07
N PHE A 17 12.96 4.98 15.96
CA PHE A 17 12.59 5.55 14.67
C PHE A 17 12.77 7.07 14.66
N ASN A 18 13.42 7.56 13.62
CA ASN A 18 13.58 8.99 13.36
C ASN A 18 13.20 9.26 11.90
N GLN A 19 12.50 10.37 11.66
CA GLN A 19 12.11 10.79 10.32
C GLN A 19 12.22 12.31 10.19
N THR A 20 12.69 12.78 9.04
CA THR A 20 12.70 14.20 8.66
C THR A 20 11.98 14.37 7.34
N LEU A 21 11.03 15.32 7.30
CA LEU A 21 10.26 15.70 6.11
C LEU A 21 10.74 17.07 5.63
N TYR A 22 11.07 17.14 4.35
CA TYR A 22 11.50 18.36 3.66
C TYR A 22 10.36 18.85 2.77
N TYR A 23 10.15 20.15 2.74
CA TYR A 23 9.17 20.82 1.90
C TYR A 23 9.88 21.84 1.00
N GLN A 24 10.04 23.08 1.45
CA GLN A 24 10.79 24.13 0.77
C GLN A 24 12.29 24.12 1.10
N ASP A 25 12.70 23.37 2.10
CA ASP A 25 14.10 23.25 2.50
C ASP A 25 14.90 22.49 1.44
N GLN A 26 16.14 22.89 1.24
CA GLN A 26 17.03 22.21 0.31
C GLN A 26 17.64 20.95 0.94
N LEU A 27 17.56 19.86 0.22
CA LEU A 27 18.36 18.66 0.37
C LEU A 27 19.01 18.39 -0.99
N GLU A 28 20.24 17.93 -1.03
CA GLU A 28 20.95 17.72 -2.28
C GLU A 28 20.11 16.92 -3.30
N GLY A 29 19.89 17.52 -4.47
CA GLY A 29 19.14 16.93 -5.58
C GLY A 29 17.62 16.89 -5.43
N ASN A 30 17.02 17.53 -4.39
CA ASN A 30 15.58 17.68 -4.31
C ASN A 30 15.06 18.89 -5.10
N THR A 31 13.75 18.92 -5.35
CA THR A 31 13.03 20.09 -5.87
C THR A 31 12.16 20.65 -4.75
N PRO A 32 12.49 21.83 -4.18
CA PRO A 32 11.72 22.44 -3.10
C PRO A 32 10.24 22.65 -3.47
N CYS A 33 9.34 22.32 -2.54
CA CYS A 33 7.89 22.45 -2.70
C CYS A 33 7.34 23.48 -1.70
N TYR A 34 6.61 24.51 -2.19
CA TYR A 34 6.08 25.60 -1.37
C TYR A 34 4.58 25.47 -1.10
N ASN A 35 3.94 24.46 -1.69
CA ASN A 35 2.49 24.22 -1.67
C ASN A 35 2.05 23.18 -0.64
N GLY A 36 2.99 22.61 0.13
CA GLY A 36 2.72 21.56 1.11
C GLY A 36 3.09 20.16 0.64
N ASN A 37 3.46 19.99 -0.62
CA ASN A 37 4.00 18.73 -1.07
C ASN A 37 5.36 18.47 -0.40
N ILE A 38 5.60 17.22 -0.03
CA ILE A 38 6.88 16.77 0.54
C ILE A 38 7.89 16.67 -0.60
N SER A 39 8.99 17.43 -0.52
CA SER A 39 10.06 17.37 -1.53
C SER A 39 11.01 16.19 -1.30
N SER A 40 11.22 15.82 -0.02
CA SER A 40 12.05 14.68 0.36
C SER A 40 11.68 14.17 1.74
N VAL A 41 11.99 12.91 2.00
CA VAL A 41 11.91 12.28 3.31
C VAL A 41 13.20 11.52 3.60
N LEU A 42 13.70 11.64 4.82
CA LEU A 42 14.76 10.80 5.37
C LEU A 42 14.23 10.06 6.58
N TRP A 43 14.66 8.83 6.78
CA TRP A 43 14.36 8.07 7.99
C TRP A 43 15.49 7.16 8.41
N LYS A 44 15.50 6.86 9.71
CA LYS A 44 16.29 5.78 10.35
C LYS A 44 15.33 4.86 11.09
N ALA A 45 15.54 3.56 10.99
CA ALA A 45 14.75 2.57 11.70
C ALA A 45 15.65 1.55 12.40
N GLY A 46 15.28 1.19 13.63
CA GLY A 46 16.02 0.23 14.46
C GLY A 46 17.40 0.73 14.90
N PRO A 47 18.32 -0.19 15.23
CA PRO A 47 19.65 0.15 15.73
C PRO A 47 20.62 0.61 14.62
N SER A 48 20.22 0.52 13.36
CA SER A 48 21.05 0.97 12.23
C SER A 48 21.18 2.49 12.25
N ASN A 49 22.41 2.98 12.04
CA ASN A 49 22.68 4.39 11.85
C ASN A 49 22.52 4.84 10.39
N ASN A 50 22.14 3.94 9.48
CA ASN A 50 21.99 4.26 8.08
C ASN A 50 20.66 5.00 7.86
N GLU A 51 20.75 6.17 7.25
CA GLU A 51 19.61 6.91 6.76
C GLU A 51 19.21 6.38 5.40
N SER A 52 17.90 6.22 5.20
CA SER A 52 17.28 5.95 3.91
C SER A 52 16.27 7.04 3.61
N GLY A 53 15.93 7.23 2.35
CA GLY A 53 14.96 8.25 2.02
C GLY A 53 14.53 8.26 0.57
N TYR A 54 13.66 9.22 0.28
CA TYR A 54 13.16 9.49 -1.05
C TYR A 54 13.22 10.98 -1.38
N ARG A 55 13.48 11.28 -2.65
CA ARG A 55 13.20 12.58 -3.28
C ARG A 55 11.98 12.42 -4.17
N PHE A 56 11.02 13.35 -4.04
CA PHE A 56 9.79 13.32 -4.81
C PHE A 56 9.78 14.40 -5.90
N THR A 57 9.16 14.09 -7.02
CA THR A 57 8.80 15.05 -8.04
C THR A 57 7.31 14.96 -8.36
N TYR A 58 6.74 16.08 -8.78
CA TYR A 58 5.31 16.24 -9.02
C TYR A 58 5.06 16.81 -10.41
N ASP A 59 3.89 16.59 -10.95
CA ASP A 59 3.43 17.25 -12.17
C ASP A 59 2.78 18.62 -11.87
N GLY A 60 2.33 19.32 -12.91
CA GLY A 60 1.70 20.63 -12.78
C GLY A 60 0.36 20.64 -12.03
N LEU A 61 -0.23 19.47 -11.77
CA LEU A 61 -1.43 19.27 -10.95
C LEU A 61 -1.12 18.76 -9.54
N ASN A 62 0.14 18.83 -9.12
CA ASN A 62 0.64 18.37 -7.82
C ASN A 62 0.48 16.85 -7.58
N ARG A 63 0.41 16.04 -8.64
CA ARG A 63 0.39 14.58 -8.54
C ARG A 63 1.82 14.07 -8.58
N MET A 64 2.14 13.08 -7.73
CA MET A 64 3.47 12.49 -7.68
C MET A 64 3.84 11.84 -9.02
N LYS A 65 5.05 12.12 -9.50
CA LYS A 65 5.63 11.47 -10.69
C LYS A 65 6.71 10.47 -10.32
N ASN A 66 7.62 10.87 -9.43
CA ASN A 66 8.73 10.01 -9.06
C ASN A 66 8.95 10.06 -7.56
N ALA A 67 9.32 8.91 -7.00
CA ALA A 67 9.94 8.75 -5.69
C ALA A 67 11.29 8.07 -5.93
N ILE A 68 12.38 8.84 -5.83
CA ILE A 68 13.74 8.37 -6.09
C ILE A 68 14.40 8.03 -4.77
N TYR A 69 14.69 6.74 -4.59
CA TYR A 69 15.34 6.21 -3.39
C TYR A 69 16.83 6.51 -3.35
N GLY A 70 17.33 6.66 -2.14
CA GLY A 70 18.75 6.68 -1.84
C GLY A 70 19.01 6.49 -0.35
N GLU A 71 20.26 6.29 0.00
CA GLU A 71 20.74 6.12 1.36
C GLU A 71 21.72 7.23 1.72
N THR A 72 22.02 7.38 3.00
CA THR A 72 22.73 8.51 3.63
C THR A 72 21.92 9.80 3.65
N ASN A 73 22.42 10.79 4.37
CA ASN A 73 21.76 12.10 4.49
C ASN A 73 21.67 12.89 3.16
N SER A 74 22.49 12.53 2.17
CA SER A 74 22.48 13.12 0.82
C SER A 74 21.72 12.28 -0.21
N LEU A 75 21.22 11.08 0.17
CA LEU A 75 20.57 10.11 -0.72
C LEU A 75 21.41 9.75 -1.95
N SER A 76 22.74 9.74 -1.81
CA SER A 76 23.70 9.49 -2.89
C SER A 76 24.22 8.06 -2.94
N VAL A 77 24.05 7.31 -1.85
CA VAL A 77 24.49 5.90 -1.74
C VAL A 77 23.33 4.98 -2.11
N ASN A 78 23.65 3.90 -2.79
CA ASN A 78 22.66 2.88 -3.23
C ASN A 78 21.44 3.48 -3.92
N PRO A 79 21.61 4.45 -4.86
CA PRO A 79 20.49 5.12 -5.49
C PRO A 79 19.65 4.12 -6.32
N ASN A 80 18.38 4.45 -6.49
CA ASN A 80 17.45 3.75 -7.38
C ASN A 80 17.04 2.33 -6.97
N ARG A 81 17.44 1.83 -5.81
CA ARG A 81 17.12 0.46 -5.37
C ARG A 81 15.62 0.22 -5.23
N PHE A 82 14.87 1.24 -4.80
CA PHE A 82 13.44 1.14 -4.49
C PHE A 82 12.65 2.31 -5.07
N ASN A 83 13.00 2.71 -6.28
CA ASN A 83 12.28 3.79 -6.95
C ASN A 83 10.85 3.40 -7.27
N GLU A 84 9.97 4.41 -7.23
CA GLU A 84 8.63 4.34 -7.79
C GLU A 84 8.43 5.49 -8.79
N GLN A 85 7.81 5.18 -9.92
CA GLN A 85 7.55 6.14 -10.98
C GLN A 85 6.15 5.96 -11.55
N ILE A 86 5.34 7.03 -11.49
CA ILE A 86 4.07 7.08 -12.20
C ILE A 86 4.34 7.58 -13.61
N THR A 87 4.18 6.71 -14.60
CA THR A 87 4.52 7.00 -16.00
C THR A 87 3.42 7.79 -16.70
N ALA A 88 2.15 7.58 -16.30
CA ALA A 88 1.01 8.27 -16.87
C ALA A 88 -0.17 8.37 -15.90
N TYR A 89 -0.92 9.45 -16.04
CA TYR A 89 -2.23 9.68 -15.43
C TYR A 89 -3.25 9.97 -16.52
N ASP A 90 -4.50 9.58 -16.32
CA ASP A 90 -5.60 10.07 -17.13
C ASP A 90 -6.03 11.49 -16.70
N LYS A 91 -7.04 12.04 -17.42
CA LYS A 91 -7.60 13.38 -17.13
C LYS A 91 -8.34 13.46 -15.79
N LYS A 92 -8.77 12.33 -15.23
CA LYS A 92 -9.47 12.22 -13.94
C LYS A 92 -8.50 12.03 -12.76
N GLY A 93 -7.22 11.74 -13.03
CA GLY A 93 -6.18 11.48 -12.04
C GLY A 93 -5.95 10.00 -11.74
N ASN A 94 -6.57 9.09 -12.48
CA ASN A 94 -6.28 7.66 -12.35
C ASN A 94 -4.87 7.37 -12.86
N ILE A 95 -4.14 6.52 -12.15
CA ILE A 95 -2.80 6.06 -12.54
C ILE A 95 -2.95 5.06 -13.69
N LEU A 96 -2.36 5.36 -14.85
CA LEU A 96 -2.37 4.46 -16.00
C LEU A 96 -1.11 3.61 -16.10
N GLY A 97 -0.02 4.03 -15.51
CA GLY A 97 1.23 3.29 -15.53
C GLY A 97 2.09 3.54 -14.31
N LEU A 98 2.67 2.48 -13.77
CA LEU A 98 3.52 2.50 -12.57
C LEU A 98 4.72 1.58 -12.77
N LEU A 99 5.92 2.10 -12.52
CA LEU A 99 7.13 1.31 -12.38
C LEU A 99 7.55 1.26 -10.92
N ARG A 100 7.89 0.07 -10.43
CA ARG A 100 8.51 -0.12 -9.13
C ARG A 100 9.80 -0.92 -9.24
N TYR A 101 10.79 -0.46 -8.52
CA TYR A 101 12.08 -1.13 -8.38
C TYR A 101 12.19 -1.76 -7.01
N GLY A 102 12.84 -2.89 -6.94
CA GLY A 102 13.05 -3.64 -5.71
C GLY A 102 14.20 -4.63 -5.84
N GLN A 103 14.44 -5.37 -4.78
CA GLN A 103 15.47 -6.40 -4.77
C GLN A 103 15.02 -7.59 -5.64
N THR A 104 15.87 -8.00 -6.58
CA THR A 104 15.62 -9.11 -7.53
C THR A 104 16.45 -10.35 -7.25
N SER A 105 17.53 -10.20 -6.47
CA SER A 105 18.36 -11.31 -5.95
C SER A 105 18.98 -10.92 -4.61
N SER A 106 19.82 -11.74 -4.02
CA SER A 106 20.51 -11.44 -2.76
C SER A 106 21.36 -10.16 -2.81
N SER A 107 21.77 -9.72 -3.99
CA SER A 107 22.67 -8.57 -4.18
C SER A 107 22.23 -7.59 -5.27
N GLU A 108 21.19 -7.92 -6.04
CA GLU A 108 20.77 -7.14 -7.20
C GLU A 108 19.40 -6.47 -6.98
N TYR A 109 19.22 -5.36 -7.66
CA TYR A 109 17.99 -4.57 -7.66
C TYR A 109 17.60 -4.26 -9.09
N GLY A 110 16.29 -4.28 -9.37
CA GLY A 110 15.78 -4.06 -10.71
C GLY A 110 14.30 -3.74 -10.72
N LEU A 111 13.73 -3.67 -11.90
CA LEU A 111 12.31 -3.43 -12.12
C LEU A 111 11.51 -4.68 -11.74
N ILE A 112 10.71 -4.59 -10.68
CA ILE A 112 9.87 -5.69 -10.17
C ILE A 112 8.40 -5.56 -10.60
N ASP A 113 7.94 -4.33 -10.89
CA ASP A 113 6.62 -4.08 -11.48
C ASP A 113 6.73 -3.08 -12.63
N ASN A 114 6.05 -3.39 -13.72
CA ASN A 114 5.84 -2.50 -14.88
C ASN A 114 4.36 -2.54 -15.26
N LEU A 115 3.57 -1.86 -14.45
CA LEU A 115 2.11 -1.97 -14.46
C LEU A 115 1.48 -1.05 -15.49
N ASN A 116 0.58 -1.61 -16.28
CA ASN A 116 -0.39 -0.88 -17.09
C ASN A 116 -1.79 -1.11 -16.50
N LEU A 117 -2.46 -0.02 -16.14
CA LEU A 117 -3.79 -0.04 -15.52
C LEU A 117 -4.84 0.48 -16.51
N THR A 118 -5.95 -0.22 -16.63
CA THR A 118 -7.08 0.16 -17.45
C THR A 118 -8.32 0.41 -16.61
N TYR A 119 -9.13 1.38 -17.01
CA TYR A 119 -10.30 1.83 -16.25
C TYR A 119 -11.54 1.97 -17.12
N ASP A 120 -12.72 1.75 -16.51
CA ASP A 120 -13.98 2.28 -16.97
C ASP A 120 -14.45 3.37 -15.99
N GLY A 121 -14.45 4.62 -16.44
CA GLY A 121 -14.63 5.75 -15.53
C GLY A 121 -13.48 5.85 -14.51
N ASN A 122 -13.78 5.58 -13.25
CA ASN A 122 -12.82 5.49 -12.14
C ASN A 122 -12.72 4.06 -11.57
N GLN A 123 -13.38 3.09 -12.21
CA GLN A 123 -13.34 1.69 -11.81
C GLN A 123 -12.22 0.98 -12.56
N LEU A 124 -11.27 0.42 -11.82
CA LEU A 124 -10.16 -0.36 -12.36
C LEU A 124 -10.72 -1.63 -13.03
N GLN A 125 -10.35 -1.87 -14.30
CA GLN A 125 -10.80 -3.03 -15.06
C GLN A 125 -9.76 -4.15 -15.09
N ALA A 126 -8.49 -3.80 -15.29
CA ALA A 126 -7.40 -4.74 -15.31
C ALA A 126 -6.07 -4.05 -14.99
N VAL A 127 -5.13 -4.84 -14.49
CA VAL A 127 -3.73 -4.45 -14.27
C VAL A 127 -2.85 -5.49 -14.94
N LYS A 128 -2.07 -5.05 -15.92
CA LYS A 128 -1.08 -5.89 -16.58
C LYS A 128 0.31 -5.55 -16.09
N ASP A 129 1.02 -6.54 -15.58
CA ASP A 129 2.43 -6.43 -15.27
C ASP A 129 3.28 -6.92 -16.46
N ASN A 130 4.19 -6.07 -16.93
CA ASN A 130 5.14 -6.37 -17.99
C ASN A 130 6.57 -6.48 -17.45
N ALA A 131 6.77 -6.53 -16.14
CA ALA A 131 8.09 -6.76 -15.55
C ALA A 131 8.58 -8.19 -15.87
N THR A 132 9.89 -8.32 -16.04
CA THR A 132 10.55 -9.59 -16.32
C THR A 132 11.21 -10.21 -15.09
N HIS A 133 11.23 -9.47 -13.99
CA HIS A 133 11.81 -9.90 -12.72
C HIS A 133 10.73 -9.91 -11.65
N SER A 134 10.83 -10.87 -10.75
CA SER A 134 10.03 -10.89 -9.52
C SER A 134 10.87 -10.39 -8.34
N VAL A 135 10.18 -9.93 -7.30
CA VAL A 135 10.82 -9.53 -6.06
C VAL A 135 11.50 -10.72 -5.38
N PHE A 136 12.69 -10.49 -4.84
CA PHE A 136 13.45 -11.48 -4.09
C PHE A 136 12.86 -11.70 -2.67
N GLY A 137 12.77 -12.97 -2.27
CA GLY A 137 12.30 -13.34 -0.94
C GLY A 137 10.82 -13.03 -0.72
N ASN A 138 10.51 -12.43 0.43
CA ASN A 138 9.15 -12.06 0.84
C ASN A 138 8.80 -10.59 0.55
N GLY A 139 9.48 -9.96 -0.41
CA GLY A 139 9.18 -8.60 -0.81
C GLY A 139 7.77 -8.47 -1.40
N MET A 140 7.29 -7.24 -1.48
CA MET A 140 5.97 -6.96 -2.03
C MET A 140 6.07 -6.52 -3.48
N GLU A 141 5.36 -7.22 -4.36
CA GLU A 141 5.15 -6.86 -5.77
C GLU A 141 3.68 -7.05 -6.14
N PHE A 142 3.25 -6.50 -7.25
CA PHE A 142 1.94 -6.84 -7.82
C PHE A 142 1.99 -8.27 -8.37
N LYS A 143 0.98 -9.08 -8.05
CA LYS A 143 0.85 -10.43 -8.60
C LYS A 143 -0.20 -10.41 -9.71
N ASP A 144 0.26 -10.34 -10.96
CA ASP A 144 -0.59 -10.49 -12.15
C ASP A 144 -0.98 -11.97 -12.33
N GLY A 145 -2.02 -12.38 -11.60
CA GLY A 145 -2.50 -13.76 -11.58
C GLY A 145 -3.59 -14.07 -12.61
N ALA A 146 -4.23 -13.05 -13.19
CA ALA A 146 -5.41 -13.23 -14.02
C ALA A 146 -5.15 -13.04 -15.51
N ASN A 147 -4.38 -12.03 -15.89
CA ASN A 147 -4.02 -11.67 -17.29
C ASN A 147 -5.23 -11.67 -18.23
N GLN A 148 -6.32 -10.99 -17.83
CA GLN A 148 -7.57 -10.87 -18.56
C GLN A 148 -7.87 -9.41 -18.90
N THR A 149 -8.78 -9.16 -19.83
CA THR A 149 -9.24 -7.81 -20.20
C THR A 149 -10.07 -7.17 -19.07
N ILE A 150 -10.79 -7.99 -18.29
CA ILE A 150 -11.60 -7.56 -17.12
C ILE A 150 -11.27 -8.51 -15.97
N GLU A 151 -10.61 -7.99 -14.96
CA GLU A 151 -10.15 -8.72 -13.79
C GLU A 151 -10.92 -8.35 -12.52
N TYR A 152 -11.54 -7.17 -12.54
CA TYR A 152 -12.29 -6.59 -11.44
C TYR A 152 -13.75 -6.38 -11.84
N ALA A 153 -14.68 -6.59 -10.92
CA ALA A 153 -16.08 -6.27 -11.11
C ALA A 153 -16.61 -5.48 -9.90
N TYR A 154 -17.66 -4.68 -10.14
CA TYR A 154 -18.23 -3.79 -9.14
C TYR A 154 -19.75 -3.90 -9.10
N ASP A 155 -20.35 -3.61 -7.96
CA ASP A 155 -21.79 -3.43 -7.83
C ASP A 155 -22.23 -2.01 -8.25
N LYS A 156 -23.54 -1.74 -8.13
CA LYS A 156 -24.11 -0.42 -8.48
C LYS A 156 -23.67 0.70 -7.53
N ASN A 157 -23.17 0.36 -6.34
CA ASN A 157 -22.64 1.31 -5.35
C ASN A 157 -21.15 1.59 -5.58
N GLY A 158 -20.50 0.88 -6.51
CA GLY A 158 -19.07 0.98 -6.78
C GLY A 158 -18.20 0.08 -5.89
N ASN A 159 -18.80 -0.82 -5.13
CA ASN A 159 -18.05 -1.77 -4.33
C ASN A 159 -17.45 -2.87 -5.20
N LEU A 160 -16.22 -3.26 -4.91
CA LEU A 160 -15.55 -4.36 -5.60
C LEU A 160 -16.23 -5.69 -5.29
N THR A 161 -16.75 -6.38 -6.30
CA THR A 161 -17.43 -7.68 -6.12
C THR A 161 -16.59 -8.86 -6.60
N LYS A 162 -15.48 -8.62 -7.32
CA LYS A 162 -14.59 -9.63 -7.86
C LYS A 162 -13.17 -9.08 -8.02
N ASP A 163 -12.15 -9.91 -7.72
CA ASP A 163 -10.73 -9.61 -7.94
C ASP A 163 -10.01 -10.91 -8.36
N LEU A 164 -9.77 -11.06 -9.65
CA LEU A 164 -9.17 -12.28 -10.19
C LEU A 164 -7.69 -12.41 -9.84
N ASN A 165 -6.96 -11.30 -9.68
CA ASN A 165 -5.55 -11.32 -9.30
C ASN A 165 -5.34 -11.87 -7.90
N LYS A 166 -6.29 -11.62 -7.01
CA LYS A 166 -6.34 -12.21 -5.66
C LYS A 166 -7.12 -13.52 -5.59
N LYS A 167 -7.56 -14.07 -6.74
CA LYS A 167 -8.40 -15.28 -6.82
C LYS A 167 -9.71 -15.13 -6.04
N ILE A 168 -10.23 -13.92 -5.91
CA ILE A 168 -11.54 -13.65 -5.29
C ILE A 168 -12.62 -13.77 -6.35
N ALA A 169 -13.50 -14.77 -6.19
CA ALA A 169 -14.61 -15.02 -7.09
C ALA A 169 -15.80 -14.10 -6.80
N VAL A 170 -16.11 -13.87 -5.52
CA VAL A 170 -17.24 -13.05 -5.08
C VAL A 170 -16.93 -12.32 -3.79
N ILE A 171 -17.32 -11.04 -3.71
CA ILE A 171 -17.43 -10.29 -2.46
C ILE A 171 -18.89 -9.90 -2.29
N GLN A 172 -19.50 -10.25 -1.17
CA GLN A 172 -20.84 -9.85 -0.79
C GLN A 172 -20.79 -8.73 0.24
N TYR A 173 -21.80 -7.85 0.21
CA TYR A 173 -21.91 -6.71 1.12
C TYR A 173 -23.22 -6.76 1.90
N ASN A 174 -23.19 -6.28 3.13
CA ASN A 174 -24.38 -6.12 3.96
C ASN A 174 -25.10 -4.78 3.70
N LEU A 175 -26.20 -4.54 4.40
CA LEU A 175 -27.00 -3.29 4.28
C LEU A 175 -26.23 -2.02 4.72
N LEU A 176 -25.15 -2.16 5.48
CA LEU A 176 -24.26 -1.07 5.86
C LEU A 176 -23.16 -0.82 4.83
N ASN A 177 -23.22 -1.51 3.68
CA ASN A 177 -22.22 -1.42 2.62
C ASN A 177 -20.82 -1.89 3.08
N LEU A 178 -20.77 -2.85 4.04
CA LEU A 178 -19.56 -3.48 4.54
C LEU A 178 -19.44 -4.90 3.97
N PRO A 179 -18.23 -5.39 3.61
CA PRO A 179 -18.05 -6.76 3.13
C PRO A 179 -18.54 -7.76 4.18
N SER A 180 -19.52 -8.60 3.83
CA SER A 180 -20.04 -9.65 4.70
C SER A 180 -19.42 -11.02 4.43
N GLN A 181 -19.04 -11.28 3.17
CA GLN A 181 -18.40 -12.54 2.78
C GLN A 181 -17.46 -12.32 1.59
N VAL A 182 -16.32 -13.00 1.61
CA VAL A 182 -15.37 -13.11 0.49
C VAL A 182 -15.23 -14.58 0.15
N ILE A 183 -15.52 -14.95 -1.10
CA ILE A 183 -15.41 -16.31 -1.61
C ILE A 183 -14.28 -16.36 -2.62
N PHE A 184 -13.32 -17.24 -2.40
CA PHE A 184 -12.20 -17.48 -3.30
C PHE A 184 -12.53 -18.53 -4.35
N VAL A 185 -11.78 -18.54 -5.45
CA VAL A 185 -11.97 -19.48 -6.57
C VAL A 185 -11.79 -20.95 -6.14
N ASP A 186 -10.95 -21.20 -5.14
CA ASP A 186 -10.68 -22.52 -4.58
C ASP A 186 -11.74 -22.98 -3.56
N GLY A 187 -12.80 -22.17 -3.34
CA GLY A 187 -13.87 -22.47 -2.41
C GLY A 187 -13.60 -22.06 -0.96
N ASN A 188 -12.44 -21.51 -0.65
CA ASN A 188 -12.16 -20.91 0.65
C ASN A 188 -13.04 -19.67 0.85
N VAL A 189 -13.40 -19.38 2.11
CA VAL A 189 -14.33 -18.29 2.45
C VAL A 189 -13.81 -17.51 3.64
N ILE A 190 -14.02 -16.18 3.60
CA ILE A 190 -13.89 -15.32 4.78
C ILE A 190 -15.26 -14.70 5.02
N GLU A 191 -15.74 -14.78 6.26
CA GLU A 191 -17.00 -14.19 6.69
C GLU A 191 -16.74 -13.12 7.75
N TYR A 192 -17.55 -12.06 7.71
CA TYR A 192 -17.44 -10.94 8.64
C TYR A 192 -18.79 -10.67 9.30
N GLU A 193 -18.80 -10.51 10.61
CA GLU A 193 -19.96 -10.04 11.39
C GLU A 193 -19.67 -8.64 11.92
N TYR A 194 -20.70 -7.80 11.86
CA TYR A 194 -20.63 -6.41 12.31
C TYR A 194 -21.77 -6.07 13.26
N GLY A 195 -21.51 -5.17 14.19
CA GLY A 195 -22.56 -4.51 14.95
C GLY A 195 -23.37 -3.53 14.08
N SER A 196 -24.48 -3.05 14.60
CA SER A 196 -25.32 -2.06 13.94
C SER A 196 -24.62 -0.71 13.73
N ASP A 197 -23.56 -0.47 14.47
CA ASP A 197 -22.66 0.69 14.37
C ASP A 197 -21.55 0.54 13.31
N GLY A 198 -21.51 -0.62 12.62
CA GLY A 198 -20.48 -0.96 11.61
C GLY A 198 -19.17 -1.47 12.20
N ARG A 199 -19.06 -1.60 13.54
CA ARG A 199 -17.88 -2.17 14.17
C ARG A 199 -17.81 -3.67 13.89
N LYS A 200 -16.63 -4.15 13.46
CA LYS A 200 -16.39 -5.57 13.23
C LYS A 200 -16.40 -6.32 14.57
N LEU A 201 -17.21 -7.37 14.66
CA LEU A 201 -17.36 -8.22 15.84
C LEU A 201 -16.66 -9.56 15.67
N ARG A 202 -16.68 -10.11 14.43
CA ARG A 202 -16.10 -11.42 14.15
C ARG A 202 -15.56 -11.50 12.73
N THR A 203 -14.50 -12.28 12.58
CA THR A 203 -14.03 -12.79 11.28
C THR A 203 -13.93 -14.31 11.38
N ALA A 204 -14.52 -15.03 10.44
CA ALA A 204 -14.35 -16.48 10.30
C ALA A 204 -13.60 -16.76 8.98
N HIS A 205 -12.56 -17.58 9.05
CA HIS A 205 -11.83 -18.09 7.90
C HIS A 205 -12.13 -19.57 7.73
N VAL A 206 -12.73 -19.94 6.60
CA VAL A 206 -12.99 -21.34 6.24
C VAL A 206 -11.99 -21.73 5.16
N ILE A 207 -10.96 -22.48 5.52
CA ILE A 207 -9.88 -22.90 4.63
C ILE A 207 -9.86 -24.43 4.56
N ASN A 208 -10.06 -25.00 3.38
CA ASN A 208 -10.13 -26.45 3.17
C ASN A 208 -11.13 -27.13 4.13
N GLY A 209 -12.25 -26.48 4.42
CA GLY A 209 -13.29 -26.98 5.33
C GLY A 209 -12.98 -26.83 6.83
N VAL A 210 -11.83 -26.24 7.18
CA VAL A 210 -11.47 -25.94 8.58
C VAL A 210 -11.78 -24.49 8.87
N THR A 211 -12.56 -24.25 9.94
CA THR A 211 -12.95 -22.89 10.37
C THR A 211 -12.03 -22.40 11.48
N SER A 212 -11.49 -21.18 11.32
CA SER A 212 -10.80 -20.43 12.35
C SER A 212 -11.54 -19.11 12.60
N ILE A 213 -11.80 -18.79 13.86
CA ILE A 213 -12.61 -17.63 14.26
C ILE A 213 -11.75 -16.63 15.02
N THR A 214 -11.90 -15.36 14.68
CA THR A 214 -11.35 -14.23 15.47
C THR A 214 -12.51 -13.36 15.94
N ASP A 215 -12.68 -13.22 17.27
CA ASP A 215 -13.66 -12.34 17.88
C ASP A 215 -13.00 -11.05 18.40
N TYR A 216 -13.65 -9.92 18.14
CA TYR A 216 -13.21 -8.58 18.52
C TYR A 216 -14.11 -8.03 19.63
N CYS A 217 -13.66 -8.07 20.87
CA CYS A 217 -14.42 -7.70 22.06
C CYS A 217 -13.83 -6.45 22.71
N GLY A 218 -14.05 -5.28 22.09
CA GLY A 218 -13.47 -4.03 22.58
C GLY A 218 -11.93 -4.04 22.44
N ASN A 219 -11.23 -4.00 23.56
CA ASN A 219 -9.78 -4.07 23.61
C ASN A 219 -9.21 -5.50 23.67
N ALA A 220 -10.05 -6.52 23.66
CA ALA A 220 -9.63 -7.93 23.69
C ALA A 220 -9.90 -8.61 22.34
N ILE A 221 -8.93 -9.38 21.85
CA ILE A 221 -9.04 -10.20 20.66
C ILE A 221 -8.90 -11.67 21.05
N TYR A 222 -9.84 -12.48 20.62
CA TYR A 222 -9.86 -13.92 20.83
C TYR A 222 -9.64 -14.66 19.51
N GLU A 223 -8.89 -15.74 19.55
CA GLU A 223 -8.76 -16.71 18.45
C GLU A 223 -9.32 -18.05 18.90
N ASN A 224 -10.33 -18.57 18.20
CA ASN A 224 -10.99 -19.85 18.51
C ASN A 224 -11.41 -19.95 19.98
N GLY A 225 -11.92 -18.86 20.56
CA GLY A 225 -12.37 -18.77 21.95
C GLY A 225 -11.25 -18.55 22.97
N SER A 226 -9.98 -18.50 22.57
CA SER A 226 -8.85 -18.24 23.47
C SER A 226 -8.37 -16.78 23.34
N LEU A 227 -8.10 -16.12 24.47
CA LEU A 227 -7.56 -14.74 24.47
C LEU A 227 -6.21 -14.73 23.74
N LYS A 228 -6.11 -13.96 22.66
CA LYS A 228 -4.91 -13.81 21.84
C LYS A 228 -4.15 -12.53 22.18
N MET A 229 -4.89 -11.44 22.34
CA MET A 229 -4.30 -10.12 22.53
C MET A 229 -5.20 -9.27 23.41
N LEU A 230 -4.59 -8.51 24.30
CA LEU A 230 -5.23 -7.43 25.04
C LEU A 230 -4.54 -6.12 24.64
N LEU A 231 -5.31 -5.21 24.04
CA LEU A 231 -4.84 -3.89 23.66
C LEU A 231 -4.94 -2.98 24.88
N ASN A 232 -3.81 -2.45 25.36
CA ASN A 232 -3.84 -1.40 26.38
C ASN A 232 -4.13 -0.07 25.68
N GLU A 233 -5.04 0.71 26.22
CA GLU A 233 -5.15 2.12 25.86
C GLU A 233 -3.83 2.81 26.23
N ALA A 234 -3.22 3.50 25.28
CA ALA A 234 -1.99 4.27 25.48
C ALA A 234 -2.31 5.67 26.04
#